data_f74d35e1699bd375b6b7011b04179a9f
#
_entry.id   f74d35e1699bd375b6b7011b04179a9f
#
_cell.length_a   1.000
_cell.length_b   1.000
_cell.length_c   1.000
_cell.angle_alpha   90.00
_cell.angle_beta   90.00
_cell.angle_gamma   90.00
#
_symmetry.space_group_name_H-M   'P 1'
#
loop_
_entity.id
_entity.type
_entity.pdbx_description
1 polymer ?
#
loop_
_entity_poly.entity_id
_entity_poly.type
_entity_poly.pdbx_seq_one_letter_code
_entity_poly.pdbx_strand_id
1 'polypeptide(L)'
;MDGHAMTVGGCIVDSGNFDWEAHHDKFTGLTEPDESYHGIIYTQKFGKLAYITKATSQLMRDLGSIQSPQNAFLINVGLETLHLRMPKHCENALKVAAYLKSREDDKYYELAKKYMPNGTCGVISFGLKSGRKGAADFMDKLKLCSIETHVADSRTAVLHPASHTHRQLTDEQLVEAGVDPSMIRLSVGIEGADDIIEDIRQALE
;
A
#
# COMPACT_ATOMS: atom_id res chain seq x y z
N MET A 1 -5.43 -0.30 -7.86
CA MET A 1 -5.69 -0.04 -9.29
C MET A 1 -7.16 -0.09 -9.62
N ASP A 2 -7.89 -1.16 -9.27
CA ASP A 2 -9.33 -1.25 -9.54
C ASP A 2 -10.16 -0.24 -8.71
N GLY A 3 -9.74 0.10 -7.50
CA GLY A 3 -10.36 1.13 -6.65
C GLY A 3 -11.69 0.75 -5.99
N HIS A 4 -12.09 -0.51 -6.07
CA HIS A 4 -13.37 -1.00 -5.55
C HIS A 4 -13.23 -2.33 -4.79
N ALA A 5 -12.01 -2.77 -4.56
CA ALA A 5 -11.67 -4.04 -3.89
C ALA A 5 -12.39 -5.28 -4.48
N MET A 6 -12.69 -5.25 -5.78
CA MET A 6 -13.44 -6.32 -6.46
C MET A 6 -12.56 -7.42 -7.00
N THR A 7 -11.24 -7.21 -7.09
CA THR A 7 -10.33 -8.13 -7.76
C THR A 7 -8.92 -8.08 -7.18
N VAL A 8 -8.18 -9.14 -7.41
CA VAL A 8 -6.77 -9.24 -7.07
C VAL A 8 -5.94 -9.31 -8.34
N GLY A 9 -4.87 -8.54 -8.35
CA GLY A 9 -3.91 -8.55 -9.44
C GLY A 9 -2.65 -7.78 -9.07
N GLY A 10 -1.73 -7.71 -10.00
CA GLY A 10 -0.47 -7.01 -9.79
C GLY A 10 0.28 -6.81 -11.09
N CYS A 11 1.34 -6.05 -11.03
CA CYS A 11 2.28 -5.89 -12.12
C CYS A 11 3.72 -5.84 -11.58
N ILE A 12 4.64 -6.27 -12.41
CA ILE A 12 6.07 -6.11 -12.19
C ILE A 12 6.55 -5.04 -13.17
N VAL A 13 7.25 -4.03 -12.65
CA VAL A 13 7.87 -2.98 -13.46
C VAL A 13 9.38 -3.08 -13.28
N ASP A 14 10.08 -3.35 -14.37
CA ASP A 14 11.53 -3.47 -14.40
C ASP A 14 12.12 -2.34 -15.25
N SER A 15 13.01 -1.55 -14.66
CA SER A 15 13.74 -0.50 -15.38
C SER A 15 14.84 -1.05 -16.32
N GLY A 16 15.27 -2.28 -16.06
CA GLY A 16 16.43 -2.89 -16.72
C GLY A 16 17.78 -2.24 -16.39
N ASN A 17 17.83 -1.38 -15.37
CA ASN A 17 19.04 -0.62 -15.02
C ASN A 17 19.77 -1.13 -13.77
N PHE A 18 19.24 -2.15 -13.10
CA PHE A 18 19.92 -2.73 -11.95
C PHE A 18 21.14 -3.54 -12.41
N ASP A 19 22.27 -3.33 -11.75
CA ASP A 19 23.50 -4.08 -12.03
C ASP A 19 23.49 -5.41 -11.26
N TRP A 20 22.94 -6.44 -11.90
CA TRP A 20 22.87 -7.79 -11.33
C TRP A 20 24.24 -8.42 -11.12
N GLU A 21 25.21 -8.14 -12.01
CA GLU A 21 26.56 -8.69 -11.93
C GLU A 21 27.36 -8.13 -10.74
N ALA A 22 27.18 -6.87 -10.42
CA ALA A 22 27.78 -6.26 -9.23
C ALA A 22 27.28 -6.88 -7.91
N HIS A 23 26.17 -7.61 -7.96
CA HIS A 23 25.55 -8.28 -6.82
C HIS A 23 25.33 -9.77 -7.07
N HIS A 24 26.21 -10.37 -7.83
CA HIS A 24 26.10 -11.75 -8.29
C HIS A 24 25.93 -12.76 -7.15
N ASP A 25 26.59 -12.55 -6.03
CA ASP A 25 26.50 -13.38 -4.83
C ASP A 25 25.07 -13.53 -4.26
N LYS A 26 24.21 -12.54 -4.51
CA LYS A 26 22.81 -12.55 -4.10
C LYS A 26 21.85 -13.03 -5.19
N PHE A 27 22.22 -12.85 -6.44
CA PHE A 27 21.34 -13.06 -7.59
C PHE A 27 21.86 -14.12 -8.57
N THR A 28 22.41 -15.21 -8.01
CA THR A 28 22.96 -16.34 -8.77
C THR A 28 22.01 -16.87 -9.83
N GLY A 29 20.70 -16.88 -9.56
CA GLY A 29 19.70 -17.30 -10.53
C GLY A 29 19.62 -16.47 -11.82
N LEU A 30 20.25 -15.28 -11.88
CA LEU A 30 20.35 -14.44 -13.09
C LEU A 30 21.75 -14.40 -13.67
N THR A 31 22.77 -14.59 -12.82
CA THR A 31 24.18 -14.35 -13.13
C THR A 31 25.00 -15.62 -13.32
N GLU A 32 24.44 -16.77 -12.95
CA GLU A 32 25.08 -18.09 -13.16
C GLU A 32 24.31 -18.92 -14.19
N PRO A 33 24.94 -20.01 -14.73
CA PRO A 33 24.30 -20.90 -15.68
C PRO A 33 23.02 -21.55 -15.09
N ASP A 34 21.91 -21.43 -15.80
CA ASP A 34 20.65 -22.09 -15.44
C ASP A 34 20.54 -23.42 -16.20
N GLU A 35 20.79 -24.52 -15.54
CA GLU A 35 20.77 -25.85 -16.15
C GLU A 35 19.36 -26.24 -16.67
N SER A 36 18.30 -25.75 -16.03
CA SER A 36 16.92 -25.98 -16.49
C SER A 36 16.60 -25.32 -17.84
N TYR A 37 17.46 -24.35 -18.24
CA TYR A 37 17.38 -23.60 -19.49
C TYR A 37 18.68 -23.77 -20.33
N HIS A 38 19.24 -24.98 -20.34
CA HIS A 38 20.41 -25.33 -21.13
C HIS A 38 21.67 -24.51 -20.83
N GLY A 39 21.86 -24.17 -19.57
CA GLY A 39 23.04 -23.45 -19.09
C GLY A 39 23.12 -21.98 -19.51
N ILE A 40 21.99 -21.33 -19.84
CA ILE A 40 22.01 -19.90 -20.14
C ILE A 40 22.27 -19.07 -18.88
N ILE A 41 23.03 -17.99 -19.04
CA ILE A 41 23.19 -16.93 -18.06
C ILE A 41 22.32 -15.78 -18.51
N TYR A 42 21.28 -15.47 -17.72
CA TYR A 42 20.24 -14.50 -18.14
C TYR A 42 20.80 -13.11 -18.38
N THR A 43 21.67 -12.61 -17.50
CA THR A 43 22.32 -11.30 -17.62
C THR A 43 23.13 -11.18 -18.90
N GLN A 44 23.88 -12.22 -19.26
CA GLN A 44 24.71 -12.22 -20.48
C GLN A 44 23.87 -12.33 -21.74
N LYS A 45 22.81 -13.14 -21.71
CA LYS A 45 21.99 -13.39 -22.92
C LYS A 45 20.96 -12.30 -23.18
N PHE A 46 20.37 -11.74 -22.15
CA PHE A 46 19.24 -10.82 -22.27
C PHE A 46 19.55 -9.40 -21.78
N GLY A 47 20.71 -9.16 -21.17
CA GLY A 47 21.12 -7.83 -20.70
C GLY A 47 20.07 -7.18 -19.83
N LYS A 48 19.61 -6.00 -20.23
CA LYS A 48 18.58 -5.23 -19.51
C LYS A 48 17.24 -5.95 -19.30
N LEU A 49 16.95 -6.96 -20.10
CA LEU A 49 15.72 -7.75 -20.01
C LEU A 49 15.89 -9.05 -19.21
N ALA A 50 17.04 -9.27 -18.58
CA ALA A 50 17.35 -10.51 -17.87
C ALA A 50 16.30 -10.89 -16.84
N TYR A 51 15.95 -9.95 -15.96
CA TYR A 51 14.98 -10.16 -14.89
C TYR A 51 13.59 -10.48 -15.43
N ILE A 52 13.06 -9.62 -16.30
CA ILE A 52 11.69 -9.80 -16.79
C ILE A 52 11.58 -11.05 -17.70
N THR A 53 12.66 -11.41 -18.43
CA THR A 53 12.69 -12.63 -19.21
C THR A 53 12.63 -13.87 -18.33
N LYS A 54 13.44 -13.93 -17.26
CA LYS A 54 13.36 -15.04 -16.30
C LYS A 54 12.00 -15.12 -15.62
N ALA A 55 11.46 -13.99 -15.18
CA ALA A 55 10.15 -13.92 -14.54
C ALA A 55 9.04 -14.48 -15.44
N THR A 56 9.06 -14.16 -16.74
CA THR A 56 8.01 -14.57 -17.67
C THR A 56 8.24 -15.96 -18.25
N SER A 57 9.45 -16.27 -18.72
CA SER A 57 9.74 -17.51 -19.45
C SER A 57 9.93 -18.71 -18.54
N GLN A 58 10.34 -18.52 -17.30
CA GLN A 58 10.52 -19.60 -16.34
C GLN A 58 9.45 -19.55 -15.23
N LEU A 59 9.45 -18.53 -14.39
CA LEU A 59 8.58 -18.52 -13.20
C LEU A 59 7.09 -18.50 -13.57
N MET A 60 6.67 -17.55 -14.38
CA MET A 60 5.26 -17.41 -14.76
C MET A 60 4.79 -18.62 -15.59
N ARG A 61 5.59 -19.03 -16.56
CA ARG A 61 5.25 -20.16 -17.44
C ARG A 61 5.15 -21.47 -16.65
N ASP A 62 6.15 -21.77 -15.82
CA ASP A 62 6.25 -23.07 -15.15
C ASP A 62 5.28 -23.18 -13.97
N LEU A 63 5.03 -22.09 -13.23
CA LEU A 63 4.07 -22.04 -12.13
C LEU A 63 2.63 -21.77 -12.59
N GLY A 64 2.42 -21.29 -13.81
CA GLY A 64 1.11 -20.89 -14.31
C GLY A 64 0.52 -19.67 -13.61
N SER A 65 1.36 -18.85 -12.98
CA SER A 65 0.94 -17.69 -12.19
C SER A 65 0.57 -16.51 -13.10
N ILE A 66 -0.58 -16.61 -13.74
CA ILE A 66 -1.13 -15.54 -14.58
C ILE A 66 -2.40 -14.97 -13.96
N GLN A 67 -2.67 -13.72 -14.29
CA GLN A 67 -3.92 -13.08 -13.90
C GLN A 67 -5.09 -13.63 -14.72
N SER A 68 -6.23 -13.91 -14.05
CA SER A 68 -7.42 -14.33 -14.79
C SER A 68 -7.92 -13.21 -15.72
N PRO A 69 -8.49 -13.54 -16.88
CA PRO A 69 -9.05 -12.52 -17.78
C PRO A 69 -10.12 -11.64 -17.13
N GLN A 70 -10.94 -12.21 -16.24
CA GLN A 70 -11.95 -11.49 -15.49
C GLN A 70 -11.32 -10.43 -14.58
N ASN A 71 -10.26 -10.79 -13.82
CA ASN A 71 -9.56 -9.85 -12.96
C ASN A 71 -8.85 -8.76 -13.77
N ALA A 72 -8.24 -9.14 -14.91
CA ALA A 72 -7.61 -8.19 -15.83
C ALA A 72 -8.63 -7.16 -16.35
N PHE A 73 -9.82 -7.61 -16.73
CA PHE A 73 -10.90 -6.74 -17.16
C PHE A 73 -11.31 -5.74 -16.06
N LEU A 74 -11.56 -6.22 -14.83
CA LEU A 74 -11.96 -5.37 -13.71
C LEU A 74 -10.88 -4.34 -13.35
N ILE A 75 -9.61 -4.73 -13.35
CA ILE A 75 -8.49 -3.80 -13.14
C ILE A 75 -8.45 -2.74 -14.24
N ASN A 76 -8.65 -3.15 -15.50
CA ASN A 76 -8.61 -2.23 -16.62
C ASN A 76 -9.71 -1.19 -16.54
N VAL A 77 -10.93 -1.58 -16.17
CA VAL A 77 -12.04 -0.65 -15.90
C VAL A 77 -11.66 0.35 -14.80
N GLY A 78 -11.04 -0.12 -13.71
CA GLY A 78 -10.59 0.77 -12.63
C GLY A 78 -9.46 1.71 -13.05
N LEU A 79 -8.60 1.30 -13.98
CA LEU A 79 -7.51 2.16 -14.50
C LEU A 79 -8.04 3.35 -15.31
N GLU A 80 -9.18 3.23 -15.97
CA GLU A 80 -9.77 4.32 -16.77
C GLU A 80 -10.04 5.59 -15.95
N THR A 81 -10.35 5.43 -14.67
CA THR A 81 -10.65 6.56 -13.76
C THR A 81 -9.55 6.84 -12.73
N LEU A 82 -8.42 6.12 -12.78
CA LEU A 82 -7.36 6.24 -11.79
C LEU A 82 -6.82 7.68 -11.67
N HIS A 83 -6.63 8.35 -12.80
CA HIS A 83 -6.12 9.72 -12.87
C HIS A 83 -7.09 10.77 -12.28
N LEU A 84 -8.37 10.44 -12.14
CA LEU A 84 -9.38 11.27 -11.47
C LEU A 84 -9.47 10.96 -9.98
N ARG A 85 -9.43 9.66 -9.63
CA ARG A 85 -9.56 9.23 -8.24
C ARG A 85 -8.36 9.61 -7.38
N MET A 86 -7.14 9.40 -7.87
CA MET A 86 -5.94 9.66 -7.07
C MET A 86 -5.80 11.10 -6.61
N PRO A 87 -5.98 12.14 -7.45
CA PRO A 87 -6.02 13.52 -6.99
C PRO A 87 -7.09 13.77 -5.92
N LYS A 88 -8.28 13.16 -6.09
CA LYS A 88 -9.37 13.32 -5.12
C LYS A 88 -9.06 12.67 -3.78
N HIS A 89 -8.47 11.48 -3.76
CA HIS A 89 -7.97 10.85 -2.55
C HIS A 89 -6.97 11.75 -1.79
N CYS A 90 -6.00 12.31 -2.52
CA CYS A 90 -4.98 13.19 -1.94
C CYS A 90 -5.59 14.50 -1.40
N GLU A 91 -6.51 15.13 -2.14
CA GLU A 91 -7.21 16.34 -1.70
C GLU A 91 -8.00 16.08 -0.41
N ASN A 92 -8.79 15.02 -0.38
CA ASN A 92 -9.58 14.64 0.80
C ASN A 92 -8.67 14.32 1.98
N ALA A 93 -7.59 13.57 1.76
CA ALA A 93 -6.63 13.24 2.82
C ALA A 93 -5.99 14.50 3.43
N LEU A 94 -5.64 15.50 2.64
CA LEU A 94 -5.12 16.77 3.16
C LEU A 94 -6.15 17.49 4.05
N LYS A 95 -7.43 17.50 3.66
CA LYS A 95 -8.50 18.11 4.48
C LYS A 95 -8.70 17.37 5.80
N VAL A 96 -8.75 16.04 5.76
CA VAL A 96 -8.87 15.19 6.94
C VAL A 96 -7.65 15.34 7.85
N ALA A 97 -6.43 15.36 7.30
CA ALA A 97 -5.21 15.57 8.07
C ALA A 97 -5.18 16.94 8.75
N ALA A 98 -5.65 17.99 8.07
CA ALA A 98 -5.79 19.33 8.66
C ALA A 98 -6.79 19.35 9.83
N TYR A 99 -7.91 18.62 9.72
CA TYR A 99 -8.85 18.44 10.82
C TYR A 99 -8.23 17.70 12.00
N LEU A 100 -7.51 16.61 11.77
CA LEU A 100 -6.82 15.83 12.80
C LEU A 100 -5.61 16.57 13.41
N LYS A 101 -5.32 17.79 12.96
CA LYS A 101 -4.14 18.60 13.33
C LYS A 101 -2.84 17.85 13.10
N SER A 102 -2.41 17.80 11.83
CA SER A 102 -1.05 17.35 11.50
C SER A 102 -0.04 18.14 12.31
N ARG A 103 0.76 17.44 13.12
CA ARG A 103 1.63 18.05 14.12
C ARG A 103 2.97 18.42 13.48
N GLU A 104 3.32 19.70 13.51
CA GLU A 104 4.65 20.19 13.11
C GLU A 104 5.77 19.67 14.00
N ASP A 105 5.44 19.22 15.22
CA ASP A 105 6.35 18.59 16.17
C ASP A 105 6.51 17.07 15.97
N ASP A 106 5.86 16.48 14.96
CA ASP A 106 6.04 15.07 14.62
C ASP A 106 7.44 14.81 14.06
N LYS A 107 8.09 13.75 14.56
CA LYS A 107 9.45 13.35 14.15
C LYS A 107 9.63 13.12 12.65
N TYR A 108 8.55 12.86 11.93
CA TYR A 108 8.56 12.63 10.48
C TYR A 108 8.19 13.86 9.64
N TYR A 109 7.86 14.99 10.26
CA TYR A 109 7.40 16.19 9.55
C TYR A 109 8.41 16.69 8.51
N GLU A 110 9.68 16.81 8.90
CA GLU A 110 10.73 17.24 7.95
C GLU A 110 11.01 16.21 6.86
N LEU A 111 10.88 14.92 7.16
CA LEU A 111 10.98 13.87 6.15
C LEU A 111 9.80 13.93 5.17
N ALA A 112 8.60 14.21 5.66
CA ALA A 112 7.43 14.39 4.80
C ALA A 112 7.62 15.55 3.82
N LYS A 113 8.10 16.71 4.28
CA LYS A 113 8.44 17.86 3.41
C LYS A 113 9.48 17.49 2.36
N LYS A 114 10.52 16.75 2.75
CA LYS A 114 11.60 16.35 1.84
C LYS A 114 11.13 15.39 0.75
N TYR A 115 10.34 14.39 1.10
CA TYR A 115 9.96 13.31 0.17
C TYR A 115 8.61 13.53 -0.51
N MET A 116 7.76 14.38 0.05
CA MET A 116 6.42 14.69 -0.46
C MET A 116 6.21 16.21 -0.61
N PRO A 117 7.10 16.94 -1.33
CA PRO A 117 7.03 18.40 -1.41
C PRO A 117 5.78 18.91 -2.13
N ASN A 118 5.17 18.08 -2.98
CA ASN A 118 4.02 18.45 -3.82
C ASN A 118 2.69 17.93 -3.28
N GLY A 119 2.66 17.43 -2.06
CA GLY A 119 1.47 16.85 -1.43
C GLY A 119 1.72 15.45 -0.88
N THR A 120 0.67 14.85 -0.36
CA THR A 120 0.71 13.53 0.29
C THR A 120 -0.09 12.51 -0.51
N CYS A 121 -0.02 11.26 -0.09
CA CYS A 121 -0.91 10.20 -0.60
C CYS A 121 -2.28 10.24 0.10
N GLY A 122 -3.19 9.34 -0.30
CA GLY A 122 -4.52 9.18 0.31
C GLY A 122 -4.53 8.46 1.67
N VAL A 123 -3.38 8.17 2.27
CA VAL A 123 -3.30 7.40 3.52
C VAL A 123 -2.77 8.26 4.66
N ILE A 124 -3.46 8.20 5.79
CA ILE A 124 -3.11 8.90 7.04
C ILE A 124 -2.96 7.86 8.15
N SER A 125 -1.97 8.02 9.02
CA SER A 125 -1.87 7.30 10.28
C SER A 125 -1.88 8.28 11.44
N PHE A 126 -2.65 7.96 12.49
CA PHE A 126 -2.70 8.75 13.71
C PHE A 126 -2.93 7.85 14.92
N GLY A 127 -2.51 8.27 16.08
CA GLY A 127 -2.73 7.57 17.34
C GLY A 127 -3.74 8.28 18.23
N LEU A 128 -4.50 7.53 19.02
CA LEU A 128 -5.41 8.07 20.02
C LEU A 128 -4.78 8.08 21.41
N LYS A 129 -4.93 9.19 22.14
CA LYS A 129 -4.43 9.31 23.52
C LYS A 129 -5.06 8.30 24.47
N SER A 130 -6.23 7.77 24.14
CA SER A 130 -6.95 6.73 24.88
C SER A 130 -6.36 5.33 24.71
N GLY A 131 -5.27 5.19 23.94
CA GLY A 131 -4.56 3.93 23.73
C GLY A 131 -5.33 2.92 22.88
N ARG A 132 -4.90 1.66 22.96
CA ARG A 132 -5.46 0.54 22.17
C ARG A 132 -6.98 0.40 22.30
N LYS A 133 -7.49 0.48 23.55
CA LYS A 133 -8.93 0.37 23.79
C LYS A 133 -9.70 1.51 23.14
N GLY A 134 -9.24 2.74 23.28
CA GLY A 134 -9.89 3.89 22.66
C GLY A 134 -9.84 3.84 21.14
N ALA A 135 -8.79 3.26 20.56
CA ALA A 135 -8.73 3.03 19.12
C ALA A 135 -9.79 2.02 18.66
N ALA A 136 -10.02 0.95 19.42
CA ALA A 136 -11.09 -0.02 19.12
C ALA A 136 -12.49 0.62 19.28
N ASP A 137 -12.72 1.34 20.38
CA ASP A 137 -13.99 2.03 20.63
C ASP A 137 -14.30 3.08 19.54
N PHE A 138 -13.29 3.78 19.04
CA PHE A 138 -13.40 4.70 17.90
C PHE A 138 -13.87 3.97 16.63
N MET A 139 -13.24 2.84 16.32
CA MET A 139 -13.59 2.06 15.14
C MET A 139 -15.07 1.61 15.16
N ASP A 140 -15.56 1.18 16.34
CA ASP A 140 -16.93 0.70 16.51
C ASP A 140 -18.00 1.80 16.37
N LYS A 141 -17.61 3.06 16.52
CA LYS A 141 -18.52 4.21 16.39
C LYS A 141 -18.64 4.75 14.96
N LEU A 142 -17.77 4.38 14.05
CA LEU A 142 -17.80 4.85 12.67
C LEU A 142 -19.07 4.39 11.94
N LYS A 143 -19.63 5.26 11.10
CA LYS A 143 -20.88 5.02 10.37
C LYS A 143 -20.72 5.07 8.85
N LEU A 144 -19.85 5.94 8.36
CA LEU A 144 -19.53 6.10 6.93
C LEU A 144 -18.28 5.31 6.57
N CYS A 145 -17.21 5.47 7.36
CA CYS A 145 -15.92 4.84 7.08
C CYS A 145 -16.00 3.33 7.31
N SER A 146 -15.59 2.55 6.33
CA SER A 146 -15.63 1.09 6.39
C SER A 146 -14.42 0.49 7.11
N ILE A 147 -14.63 -0.50 7.97
CA ILE A 147 -13.53 -1.24 8.60
C ILE A 147 -12.99 -2.25 7.61
N GLU A 148 -11.90 -1.93 6.94
CA GLU A 148 -11.32 -2.71 5.86
C GLU A 148 -9.79 -2.59 5.83
N THR A 149 -9.14 -3.61 5.25
CA THR A 149 -7.67 -3.61 5.06
C THR A 149 -7.24 -2.92 3.76
N HIS A 150 -8.16 -2.50 2.93
CA HIS A 150 -7.90 -1.93 1.61
C HIS A 150 -7.17 -0.58 1.68
N VAL A 151 -6.49 -0.25 0.59
CA VAL A 151 -5.84 1.05 0.37
C VAL A 151 -6.27 1.56 -1.00
N ALA A 152 -6.62 2.84 -1.06
CA ALA A 152 -7.09 3.51 -2.29
C ALA A 152 -8.37 2.87 -2.89
N ASP A 153 -9.24 2.33 -2.02
CA ASP A 153 -10.63 2.07 -2.37
C ASP A 153 -11.37 3.40 -2.52
N SER A 154 -12.39 3.44 -3.36
CA SER A 154 -13.25 4.62 -3.53
C SER A 154 -13.94 5.02 -2.22
N ARG A 155 -14.19 4.07 -1.33
CA ARG A 155 -14.67 4.30 0.03
C ARG A 155 -13.52 4.57 0.99
N THR A 156 -13.78 5.36 2.00
CA THR A 156 -12.85 5.54 3.11
C THR A 156 -12.76 4.27 3.94
N ALA A 157 -11.57 3.68 3.96
CA ALA A 157 -11.26 2.46 4.70
C ALA A 157 -10.44 2.78 5.97
N VAL A 158 -10.83 2.18 7.09
CA VAL A 158 -10.18 2.37 8.40
C VAL A 158 -9.68 1.04 8.93
N LEU A 159 -8.48 1.03 9.47
CA LEU A 159 -7.87 -0.15 10.06
C LEU A 159 -7.19 0.23 11.40
N HIS A 160 -7.44 -0.57 12.43
CA HIS A 160 -6.65 -0.60 13.65
C HIS A 160 -5.71 -1.82 13.63
N PRO A 161 -4.42 -1.65 13.28
CA PRO A 161 -3.51 -2.77 13.08
C PRO A 161 -3.41 -3.71 14.28
N ALA A 162 -3.36 -3.16 15.48
CA ALA A 162 -3.20 -3.91 16.72
C ALA A 162 -4.34 -4.91 17.00
N SER A 163 -5.58 -4.66 16.53
CA SER A 163 -6.71 -5.58 16.71
C SER A 163 -7.06 -6.39 15.45
N HIS A 164 -6.46 -6.06 14.28
CA HIS A 164 -6.76 -6.70 13.01
C HIS A 164 -5.54 -7.41 12.41
N THR A 165 -4.75 -6.71 11.61
CA THR A 165 -3.68 -7.32 10.81
C THR A 165 -2.49 -7.81 11.64
N HIS A 166 -2.28 -7.26 12.83
CA HIS A 166 -1.17 -7.61 13.74
C HIS A 166 -1.68 -8.12 15.10
N ARG A 167 -2.91 -8.62 15.15
CA ARG A 167 -3.58 -9.05 16.40
C ARG A 167 -2.84 -10.16 17.17
N GLN A 168 -1.96 -10.89 16.50
CA GLN A 168 -1.15 -11.94 17.11
C GLN A 168 0.05 -11.41 17.89
N LEU A 169 0.39 -10.12 17.75
CA LEU A 169 1.51 -9.49 18.43
C LEU A 169 1.08 -8.89 19.77
N THR A 170 1.98 -8.95 20.77
CA THR A 170 1.84 -8.18 22.01
C THR A 170 2.10 -6.70 21.75
N ASP A 171 1.76 -5.83 22.72
CA ASP A 171 1.98 -4.39 22.56
C ASP A 171 3.48 -4.06 22.45
N GLU A 172 4.35 -4.80 23.16
CA GLU A 172 5.80 -4.67 23.07
C GLU A 172 6.32 -5.05 21.68
N GLN A 173 5.83 -6.16 21.13
CA GLN A 173 6.19 -6.61 19.78
C GLN A 173 5.67 -5.66 18.69
N LEU A 174 4.50 -5.06 18.89
CA LEU A 174 3.98 -4.01 17.99
C LEU A 174 4.91 -2.80 17.97
N VAL A 175 5.31 -2.30 19.15
CA VAL A 175 6.23 -1.16 19.27
C VAL A 175 7.59 -1.48 18.63
N GLU A 176 8.14 -2.67 18.85
CA GLU A 176 9.37 -3.14 18.21
C GLU A 176 9.25 -3.18 16.69
N ALA A 177 8.09 -3.58 16.17
CA ALA A 177 7.77 -3.55 14.74
C ALA A 177 7.45 -2.14 14.18
N GLY A 178 7.52 -1.09 15.02
CA GLY A 178 7.22 0.29 14.65
C GLY A 178 5.74 0.63 14.55
N VAL A 179 4.88 -0.19 15.14
CA VAL A 179 3.42 -0.01 15.17
C VAL A 179 2.98 0.39 16.56
N ASP A 180 2.47 1.62 16.75
CA ASP A 180 1.88 2.02 18.01
C ASP A 180 0.56 1.27 18.26
N PRO A 181 0.34 0.67 19.46
CA PRO A 181 -0.91 -0.04 19.77
C PRO A 181 -2.19 0.81 19.63
N SER A 182 -2.08 2.13 19.67
CA SER A 182 -3.21 3.07 19.49
C SER A 182 -3.39 3.53 18.04
N MET A 183 -2.53 3.08 17.11
CA MET A 183 -2.50 3.58 15.74
C MET A 183 -3.74 3.19 14.95
N ILE A 184 -4.37 4.17 14.34
CA ILE A 184 -5.38 4.02 13.30
C ILE A 184 -4.74 4.34 11.95
N ARG A 185 -4.95 3.48 10.96
CA ARG A 185 -4.64 3.76 9.56
C ARG A 185 -5.94 4.08 8.81
N LEU A 186 -5.99 5.24 8.21
CA LEU A 186 -7.11 5.73 7.42
C LEU A 186 -6.68 5.82 5.95
N SER A 187 -7.30 5.05 5.08
CA SER A 187 -7.20 5.21 3.63
C SER A 187 -8.39 6.04 3.17
N VAL A 188 -8.17 7.32 2.95
CA VAL A 188 -9.22 8.29 2.65
C VAL A 188 -9.78 8.06 1.25
N GLY A 189 -11.09 7.91 1.14
CA GLY A 189 -11.81 7.69 -0.11
C GLY A 189 -12.11 8.97 -0.89
N ILE A 190 -13.06 8.86 -1.82
CA ILE A 190 -13.47 9.96 -2.70
C ILE A 190 -14.83 10.56 -2.34
N GLU A 191 -15.39 10.19 -1.20
CA GLU A 191 -16.61 10.77 -0.64
C GLU A 191 -16.42 12.27 -0.38
N GLY A 192 -17.48 12.96 0.05
CA GLY A 192 -17.36 14.34 0.54
C GLY A 192 -16.39 14.42 1.72
N ALA A 193 -15.36 15.26 1.64
CA ALA A 193 -14.39 15.38 2.73
C ALA A 193 -15.04 15.80 4.05
N ASP A 194 -16.06 16.63 4.01
CA ASP A 194 -16.79 17.09 5.19
C ASP A 194 -17.60 15.95 5.83
N ASP A 195 -18.14 15.02 5.03
CA ASP A 195 -18.86 13.84 5.53
C ASP A 195 -17.89 12.87 6.24
N ILE A 196 -16.70 12.69 5.67
CA ILE A 196 -15.63 11.88 6.30
C ILE A 196 -15.22 12.50 7.63
N ILE A 197 -15.00 13.83 7.66
CA ILE A 197 -14.61 14.57 8.86
C ILE A 197 -15.71 14.49 9.92
N GLU A 198 -16.98 14.60 9.52
CA GLU A 198 -18.10 14.48 10.43
C GLU A 198 -18.21 13.09 11.06
N ASP A 199 -17.99 12.03 10.26
CA ASP A 199 -17.97 10.66 10.77
C ASP A 199 -16.84 10.44 11.79
N ILE A 200 -15.64 10.95 11.49
CA ILE A 200 -14.51 10.91 12.43
C ILE A 200 -14.82 11.70 13.69
N ARG A 201 -15.41 12.89 13.55
CA ARG A 201 -15.74 13.78 14.67
C ARG A 201 -16.69 13.09 15.66
N GLN A 202 -17.81 12.55 15.16
CA GLN A 202 -18.81 11.89 16.01
C GLN A 202 -18.27 10.61 16.66
N ALA A 203 -17.28 9.94 16.05
CA ALA A 203 -16.64 8.76 16.61
C ALA A 203 -15.60 9.08 17.70
N LEU A 204 -15.04 10.30 17.69
CA LEU A 204 -14.09 10.79 18.72
C LEU A 204 -14.80 11.35 19.97
N GLU A 205 -16.08 11.71 19.87
CA GLU A 205 -16.93 12.12 20.99
C GLU A 205 -17.44 10.90 21.78
#